data_cefb822c9f9e930e7ec700a307667a5a
#
_entry.id   cefb822c9f9e930e7ec700a307667a5a
#
_cell.length_a   1.000
_cell.length_b   1.000
_cell.length_c   1.000
_cell.angle_alpha   90.00
_cell.angle_beta   90.00
_cell.angle_gamma   90.00
#
_symmetry.space_group_name_H-M   'P 1'
#
loop_
_entity.id
_entity.type
_entity.pdbx_description
1 polymer ?
#
loop_
_entity_poly.entity_id
_entity_poly.type
_entity_poly.pdbx_seq_one_letter_code
_entity_poly.pdbx_strand_id
1 'polypeptide(L)'
;FVSIVLLFALASRDGRVLTLILSGIGISSLATACISLVMNFAPTPMSLRDIVFWLMGSLDNRTTEDLLMMLPFVLTGWVLLASVGRGLNALALGEDAAHSLGINLNRLRWLVVLGTALSVGATVAVCGTIAFIGLVVPHIMRAIFGSEPRNILLPSAIGGAILLTLADIATRLPV
;
A
#
# COMPACT_ATOMS: atom_id res chain seq x y z
N PHE A 1 10.89 -2.83 4.97
CA PHE A 1 12.21 -2.63 4.34
C PHE A 1 12.72 -3.91 3.68
N VAL A 2 12.77 -5.05 4.36
CA VAL A 2 13.24 -6.33 3.79
C VAL A 2 12.47 -6.69 2.51
N SER A 3 11.15 -6.57 2.53
CA SER A 3 10.29 -6.86 1.36
C SER A 3 10.61 -5.96 0.16
N ILE A 4 10.95 -4.69 0.39
CA ILE A 4 11.32 -3.75 -0.67
C ILE A 4 12.66 -4.15 -1.29
N VAL A 5 13.65 -4.46 -0.44
CA VAL A 5 14.97 -4.90 -0.92
C VAL A 5 14.85 -6.18 -1.73
N LEU A 6 14.08 -7.17 -1.25
CA LEU A 6 13.81 -8.40 -1.97
C LEU A 6 13.07 -8.16 -3.29
N LEU A 7 12.06 -7.28 -3.30
CA LEU A 7 11.32 -6.92 -4.50
C LEU A 7 12.25 -6.35 -5.57
N PHE A 8 13.14 -5.43 -5.19
CA PHE A 8 14.09 -4.86 -6.14
C PHE A 8 15.20 -5.82 -6.54
N ALA A 9 15.69 -6.66 -5.64
CA ALA A 9 16.66 -7.68 -5.98
C ALA A 9 16.12 -8.69 -7.02
N LEU A 10 14.84 -9.03 -6.92
CA LEU A 10 14.17 -9.91 -7.86
C LEU A 10 13.76 -9.19 -9.16
N ALA A 11 13.31 -7.93 -9.06
CA ALA A 11 12.83 -7.14 -10.20
C ALA A 11 13.94 -6.46 -11.02
N SER A 12 15.15 -6.33 -10.48
CA SER A 12 16.26 -5.58 -11.10
C SER A 12 16.77 -6.20 -12.41
N ARG A 13 16.45 -7.44 -12.71
CA ARG A 13 16.97 -8.14 -13.90
C ARG A 13 16.28 -7.77 -15.20
N ASP A 14 14.97 -7.52 -15.20
CA ASP A 14 14.22 -7.29 -16.46
C ASP A 14 13.41 -5.98 -16.50
N GLY A 15 13.28 -5.27 -15.39
CA GLY A 15 12.63 -3.95 -15.31
C GLY A 15 11.16 -3.88 -15.77
N ARG A 16 10.54 -5.01 -16.12
CA ARG A 16 9.16 -5.06 -16.62
C ARG A 16 8.14 -5.01 -15.47
N VAL A 17 7.00 -4.33 -15.69
CA VAL A 17 5.91 -4.25 -14.71
C VAL A 17 5.42 -5.65 -14.27
N LEU A 18 5.39 -6.61 -15.21
CA LEU A 18 5.01 -7.99 -14.91
C LEU A 18 5.96 -8.64 -13.89
N THR A 19 7.26 -8.41 -13.99
CA THR A 19 8.25 -8.94 -13.04
C THR A 19 8.05 -8.37 -11.65
N LEU A 20 7.69 -7.07 -11.53
CA LEU A 20 7.36 -6.43 -10.25
C LEU A 20 6.11 -7.08 -9.61
N ILE A 21 5.06 -7.31 -10.40
CA ILE A 21 3.83 -7.96 -9.91
C ILE A 21 4.13 -9.39 -9.43
N LEU A 22 4.81 -10.19 -10.23
CA LEU A 22 5.16 -11.57 -9.87
C LEU A 22 6.06 -11.63 -8.63
N SER A 23 7.04 -10.73 -8.55
CA SER A 23 7.91 -10.62 -7.36
C SER A 23 7.12 -10.23 -6.13
N GLY A 24 6.15 -9.32 -6.26
CA GLY A 24 5.24 -8.93 -5.18
C GLY A 24 4.40 -10.10 -4.67
N ILE A 25 3.84 -10.90 -5.59
CA ILE A 25 3.08 -12.11 -5.23
C ILE A 25 3.97 -13.12 -4.51
N GLY A 26 5.18 -13.37 -5.02
CA GLY A 26 6.14 -14.28 -4.39
C GLY A 26 6.53 -13.84 -2.97
N ILE A 27 6.81 -12.54 -2.77
CA ILE A 27 7.13 -11.99 -1.45
C ILE A 27 5.93 -12.08 -0.50
N SER A 28 4.71 -11.81 -0.99
CA SER A 28 3.50 -11.94 -0.19
C SER A 28 3.27 -13.38 0.25
N SER A 29 3.48 -14.34 -0.63
CA SER A 29 3.37 -15.78 -0.32
C SER A 29 4.40 -16.20 0.73
N LEU A 30 5.65 -15.73 0.60
CA LEU A 30 6.70 -15.99 1.58
C LEU A 30 6.37 -15.36 2.94
N ALA A 31 5.88 -14.12 2.96
CA ALA A 31 5.48 -13.45 4.18
C ALA A 31 4.33 -14.20 4.88
N THR A 32 3.33 -14.66 4.12
CA THR A 32 2.24 -15.47 4.64
C THR A 32 2.74 -16.79 5.24
N ALA A 33 3.69 -17.46 4.59
CA ALA A 33 4.30 -18.68 5.12
C ALA A 33 5.07 -18.40 6.42
N CYS A 34 5.80 -17.29 6.50
CA CYS A 34 6.49 -16.88 7.73
C CYS A 34 5.50 -16.57 8.87
N ILE A 35 4.40 -15.88 8.58
CA ILE A 35 3.35 -15.60 9.56
C ILE A 35 2.76 -16.92 10.07
N SER A 36 2.42 -17.85 9.19
CA SER A 36 1.89 -19.17 9.56
C SER A 36 2.87 -19.96 10.42
N LEU A 37 4.16 -19.85 10.12
CA LEU A 37 5.21 -20.46 10.93
C LEU A 37 5.25 -19.86 12.35
N VAL A 38 5.24 -18.54 12.47
CA VAL A 38 5.21 -17.84 13.77
C VAL A 38 3.98 -18.20 14.56
N MET A 39 2.81 -18.29 13.92
CA MET A 39 1.57 -18.71 14.57
C MET A 39 1.67 -20.14 15.09
N ASN A 40 2.30 -21.04 14.35
CA ASN A 40 2.50 -22.44 14.77
C ASN A 40 3.42 -22.57 16.00
N PHE A 41 4.41 -21.68 16.11
CA PHE A 41 5.32 -21.63 17.25
C PHE A 41 4.87 -20.68 18.37
N ALA A 42 3.64 -20.16 18.32
CA ALA A 42 3.15 -19.26 19.36
C ALA A 42 3.12 -19.97 20.73
N PRO A 43 3.80 -19.41 21.75
CA PRO A 43 4.02 -20.11 23.03
C PRO A 43 2.74 -20.20 23.87
N THR A 44 1.77 -19.34 23.61
CA THR A 44 0.50 -19.28 24.35
C THR A 44 -0.69 -19.01 23.44
N PRO A 45 -1.90 -19.49 23.80
CA PRO A 45 -3.12 -19.13 23.07
C PRO A 45 -3.38 -17.61 23.00
N MET A 46 -2.90 -16.85 24.00
CA MET A 46 -3.02 -15.40 24.04
C MET A 46 -2.16 -14.74 22.96
N SER A 47 -0.90 -15.16 22.80
CA SER A 47 -0.01 -14.67 21.73
C SER A 47 -0.58 -14.96 20.35
N LEU A 48 -1.20 -16.13 20.16
CA LEU A 48 -1.87 -16.48 18.90
C LEU A 48 -3.03 -15.53 18.62
N ARG A 49 -3.86 -15.26 19.62
CA ARG A 49 -4.98 -14.34 19.52
C ARG A 49 -4.54 -12.93 19.15
N ASP A 50 -3.48 -12.42 19.77
CA ASP A 50 -2.95 -11.08 19.49
C ASP A 50 -2.46 -10.97 18.02
N ILE A 51 -1.77 -12.00 17.52
CA ILE A 51 -1.35 -12.05 16.10
C ILE A 51 -2.57 -12.02 15.17
N VAL A 52 -3.61 -12.83 15.47
CA VAL A 52 -4.83 -12.87 14.65
C VAL A 52 -5.53 -11.51 14.64
N PHE A 53 -5.71 -10.88 15.81
CA PHE A 53 -6.32 -9.55 15.88
C PHE A 53 -5.52 -8.49 15.11
N TRP A 54 -4.19 -8.54 15.20
CA TRP A 54 -3.35 -7.63 14.43
C TRP A 54 -3.48 -7.87 12.91
N LEU A 55 -3.59 -9.13 12.47
CA LEU A 55 -3.81 -9.47 11.07
C LEU A 55 -5.19 -9.06 10.54
N MET A 56 -6.20 -9.01 11.41
CA MET A 56 -7.55 -8.55 11.00
C MET A 56 -7.62 -7.05 10.73
N GLY A 57 -6.71 -6.27 11.30
CA GLY A 57 -6.68 -4.81 11.19
C GLY A 57 -7.86 -4.13 11.88
N SER A 58 -7.61 -3.02 12.58
CA SER A 58 -8.63 -2.23 13.26
C SER A 58 -8.15 -0.80 13.48
N LEU A 59 -9.08 0.16 13.44
CA LEU A 59 -8.85 1.53 13.88
C LEU A 59 -9.16 1.73 15.36
N ASP A 60 -9.69 0.70 16.04
CA ASP A 60 -10.06 0.79 17.44
C ASP A 60 -8.84 0.89 18.35
N ASN A 61 -9.01 1.59 19.48
CA ASN A 61 -7.97 1.80 20.51
C ASN A 61 -6.64 2.39 20.01
N ARG A 62 -6.66 3.20 18.92
CA ARG A 62 -5.48 3.91 18.45
C ARG A 62 -5.33 5.22 19.20
N THR A 63 -4.09 5.50 19.64
CA THR A 63 -3.76 6.69 20.41
C THR A 63 -3.25 7.82 19.52
N THR A 64 -3.22 9.04 20.07
CA THR A 64 -2.59 10.18 19.38
C THR A 64 -1.07 9.96 19.18
N GLU A 65 -0.44 9.20 20.07
CA GLU A 65 0.98 8.84 19.98
C GLU A 65 1.23 7.94 18.77
N ASP A 66 0.36 6.94 18.55
CA ASP A 66 0.41 6.06 17.37
C ASP A 66 0.29 6.87 16.07
N LEU A 67 -0.64 7.85 16.06
CA LEU A 67 -0.83 8.75 14.92
C LEU A 67 0.42 9.59 14.66
N LEU A 68 1.00 10.20 15.69
CA LEU A 68 2.20 11.03 15.57
C LEU A 68 3.42 10.23 15.12
N MET A 69 3.52 8.96 15.52
CA MET A 69 4.59 8.06 15.10
C MET A 69 4.49 7.68 13.62
N MET A 70 3.30 7.42 13.10
CA MET A 70 3.12 7.03 11.68
C MET A 70 3.12 8.24 10.73
N LEU A 71 2.72 9.42 11.19
CA LEU A 71 2.48 10.62 10.38
C LEU A 71 3.68 11.02 9.50
N PRO A 72 4.94 11.08 10.01
CA PRO A 72 6.09 11.47 9.19
C PRO A 72 6.33 10.50 8.02
N PHE A 73 6.12 9.22 8.22
CA PHE A 73 6.29 8.21 7.17
C PHE A 73 5.18 8.32 6.11
N VAL A 74 3.94 8.51 6.54
CA VAL A 74 2.78 8.67 5.64
C VAL A 74 2.93 9.95 4.83
N LEU A 75 3.26 11.08 5.45
CA LEU A 75 3.46 12.35 4.75
C LEU A 75 4.62 12.27 3.74
N THR A 76 5.74 11.66 4.14
CA THR A 76 6.88 11.45 3.23
C THR A 76 6.46 10.59 2.04
N GLY A 77 5.73 9.50 2.28
CA GLY A 77 5.20 8.65 1.23
C GLY A 77 4.25 9.40 0.29
N TRP A 78 3.37 10.24 0.82
CA TRP A 78 2.45 11.06 0.02
C TRP A 78 3.18 12.09 -0.84
N VAL A 79 4.21 12.75 -0.31
CA VAL A 79 5.04 13.67 -1.09
C VAL A 79 5.73 12.95 -2.25
N LEU A 80 6.28 11.76 -2.00
CA LEU A 80 6.87 10.94 -3.06
C LEU A 80 5.83 10.57 -4.13
N LEU A 81 4.65 10.09 -3.73
CA LEU A 81 3.58 9.71 -4.65
C LEU A 81 3.00 10.89 -5.42
N ALA A 82 2.87 12.06 -4.81
CA ALA A 82 2.42 13.27 -5.48
C ALA A 82 3.42 13.73 -6.57
N SER A 83 4.72 13.51 -6.34
CA SER A 83 5.78 13.88 -7.30
C SER A 83 5.77 13.07 -8.58
N VAL A 84 5.21 11.85 -8.56
CA VAL A 84 5.24 10.92 -9.70
C VAL A 84 4.01 10.98 -10.61
N GLY A 85 3.03 11.82 -10.32
CA GLY A 85 1.77 11.86 -11.07
C GLY A 85 1.94 12.09 -12.58
N ARG A 86 2.87 12.96 -12.99
CA ARG A 86 3.19 13.18 -14.43
C ARG A 86 3.80 11.94 -15.07
N GLY A 87 4.70 11.28 -14.36
CA GLY A 87 5.33 10.04 -14.81
C GLY A 87 4.33 8.90 -14.97
N LEU A 88 3.37 8.79 -14.07
CA LEU A 88 2.28 7.80 -14.14
C LEU A 88 1.36 8.05 -15.33
N ASN A 89 1.05 9.31 -15.65
CA ASN A 89 0.27 9.65 -16.86
C ASN A 89 1.02 9.25 -18.14
N ALA A 90 2.33 9.53 -18.22
CA ALA A 90 3.15 9.11 -19.35
C ALA A 90 3.22 7.57 -19.44
N LEU A 91 3.36 6.88 -18.33
CA LEU A 91 3.41 5.41 -18.29
C LEU A 91 2.08 4.77 -18.73
N ALA A 92 0.95 5.46 -18.52
CA ALA A 92 -0.36 5.00 -19.00
C ALA A 92 -0.47 4.97 -20.53
N LEU A 93 0.40 5.70 -21.25
CA LEU A 93 0.54 5.67 -22.72
C LEU A 93 1.46 4.54 -23.20
N GLY A 94 2.09 3.81 -22.28
CA GLY A 94 3.07 2.76 -22.56
C GLY A 94 4.50 3.15 -22.18
N GLU A 95 5.34 2.13 -21.94
CA GLU A 95 6.74 2.33 -21.49
C GLU A 95 7.57 3.07 -22.57
N ASP A 96 7.40 2.73 -23.84
CA ASP A 96 8.13 3.35 -24.96
C ASP A 96 7.75 4.83 -25.12
N ALA A 97 6.47 5.16 -24.98
CA ALA A 97 5.98 6.53 -25.00
C ALA A 97 6.54 7.34 -23.83
N ALA A 98 6.51 6.77 -22.62
CA ALA A 98 7.08 7.42 -21.43
C ALA A 98 8.59 7.67 -21.58
N HIS A 99 9.33 6.71 -22.13
CA HIS A 99 10.75 6.85 -22.40
C HIS A 99 11.03 7.97 -23.43
N SER A 100 10.24 8.05 -24.50
CA SER A 100 10.34 9.09 -25.54
C SER A 100 10.04 10.49 -24.99
N LEU A 101 9.20 10.59 -23.95
CA LEU A 101 8.91 11.81 -23.20
C LEU A 101 10.00 12.17 -22.16
N GLY A 102 11.11 11.43 -22.12
CA GLY A 102 12.23 11.68 -21.22
C GLY A 102 11.99 11.24 -19.77
N ILE A 103 10.98 10.39 -19.51
CA ILE A 103 10.70 9.89 -18.17
C ILE A 103 11.68 8.77 -17.83
N ASN A 104 12.41 8.93 -16.72
CA ASN A 104 13.24 7.87 -16.17
C ASN A 104 12.38 6.84 -15.42
N LEU A 105 12.06 5.74 -16.13
CA LEU A 105 11.17 4.69 -15.60
C LEU A 105 11.71 4.04 -14.32
N ASN A 106 13.01 3.88 -14.19
CA ASN A 106 13.61 3.31 -12.98
C ASN A 106 13.38 4.22 -11.78
N ARG A 107 13.65 5.52 -11.94
CA ARG A 107 13.38 6.50 -10.88
C ARG A 107 11.89 6.56 -10.52
N LEU A 108 11.01 6.53 -11.53
CA LEU A 108 9.57 6.51 -11.34
C LEU A 108 9.13 5.31 -10.50
N ARG A 109 9.58 4.11 -10.87
CA ARG A 109 9.27 2.86 -10.15
C ARG A 109 9.76 2.91 -8.71
N TRP A 110 10.99 3.36 -8.47
CA TRP A 110 11.53 3.53 -7.12
C TRP A 110 10.70 4.47 -6.27
N LEU A 111 10.32 5.62 -6.79
CA LEU A 111 9.51 6.60 -6.07
C LEU A 111 8.12 6.05 -5.72
N VAL A 112 7.48 5.34 -6.66
CA VAL A 112 6.18 4.69 -6.43
C VAL A 112 6.29 3.61 -5.34
N VAL A 113 7.27 2.71 -5.46
CA VAL A 113 7.43 1.61 -4.49
C VAL A 113 7.78 2.15 -3.09
N LEU A 114 8.73 3.08 -2.99
CA LEU A 114 9.11 3.67 -1.71
C LEU A 114 7.96 4.48 -1.10
N GLY A 115 7.27 5.31 -1.90
CA GLY A 115 6.14 6.10 -1.43
C GLY A 115 4.99 5.23 -0.92
N THR A 116 4.67 4.17 -1.66
CA THR A 116 3.64 3.20 -1.26
C THR A 116 4.06 2.42 -0.02
N ALA A 117 5.31 1.94 0.03
CA ALA A 117 5.82 1.16 1.15
C ALA A 117 5.90 1.97 2.44
N LEU A 118 6.27 3.25 2.38
CA LEU A 118 6.27 4.15 3.55
C LEU A 118 4.84 4.41 4.03
N SER A 119 3.93 4.77 3.12
CA SER A 119 2.54 5.07 3.49
C SER A 119 1.81 3.84 4.02
N VAL A 120 1.80 2.75 3.27
CA VAL A 120 1.09 1.52 3.65
C VAL A 120 1.79 0.82 4.81
N GLY A 121 3.12 0.75 4.81
CA GLY A 121 3.88 0.11 5.88
C GLY A 121 3.67 0.77 7.24
N ALA A 122 3.64 2.10 7.28
CA ALA A 122 3.37 2.84 8.52
C ALA A 122 1.93 2.64 9.02
N THR A 123 0.94 2.67 8.11
CA THR A 123 -0.46 2.42 8.50
C THR A 123 -0.70 0.99 8.95
N VAL A 124 -0.11 0.00 8.27
CA VAL A 124 -0.20 -1.42 8.66
C VAL A 124 0.48 -1.67 10.00
N ALA A 125 1.61 -1.02 10.30
CA ALA A 125 2.28 -1.16 11.59
C ALA A 125 1.41 -0.72 12.76
N VAL A 126 0.58 0.30 12.56
CA VAL A 126 -0.32 0.86 13.59
C VAL A 126 -1.68 0.18 13.59
N CYS A 127 -2.32 0.07 12.43
CA CYS A 127 -3.72 -0.36 12.33
C CYS A 127 -3.89 -1.84 11.95
N GLY A 128 -2.80 -2.56 11.65
CA GLY A 128 -2.87 -3.91 11.09
C GLY A 128 -3.24 -3.90 9.59
N THR A 129 -3.54 -5.06 9.04
CA THR A 129 -3.83 -5.22 7.61
C THR A 129 -5.26 -4.84 7.27
N ILE A 130 -5.43 -3.74 6.51
CA ILE A 130 -6.72 -3.34 5.95
C ILE A 130 -6.68 -3.61 4.45
N ALA A 131 -7.42 -4.63 4.01
CA ALA A 131 -7.44 -5.07 2.62
C ALA A 131 -8.55 -4.38 1.81
N PHE A 132 -8.53 -4.55 0.50
CA PHE A 132 -9.54 -4.14 -0.49
C PHE A 132 -9.70 -2.64 -0.75
N ILE A 133 -9.50 -1.75 0.22
CA ILE A 133 -9.70 -0.29 0.03
C ILE A 133 -8.87 0.24 -1.12
N GLY A 134 -7.60 -0.17 -1.20
CA GLY A 134 -6.67 0.25 -2.27
C GLY A 134 -7.04 -0.24 -3.68
N LEU A 135 -7.94 -1.21 -3.81
CA LEU A 135 -8.47 -1.67 -5.10
C LEU A 135 -9.82 -1.04 -5.42
N VAL A 136 -10.74 -1.08 -4.46
CA VAL A 136 -12.13 -0.64 -4.65
C VAL A 136 -12.22 0.86 -4.85
N VAL A 137 -11.57 1.65 -4.00
CA VAL A 137 -11.68 3.12 -4.05
C VAL A 137 -11.13 3.70 -5.35
N PRO A 138 -9.91 3.39 -5.81
CA PRO A 138 -9.43 3.90 -7.10
C PRO A 138 -10.29 3.45 -8.28
N HIS A 139 -10.91 2.28 -8.21
CA HIS A 139 -11.83 1.81 -9.24
C HIS A 139 -13.09 2.69 -9.32
N ILE A 140 -13.69 3.00 -8.16
CA ILE A 140 -14.84 3.92 -8.08
C ILE A 140 -14.44 5.33 -8.54
N MET A 141 -13.28 5.82 -8.09
CA MET A 141 -12.82 7.17 -8.45
C MET A 141 -12.55 7.32 -9.95
N ARG A 142 -12.09 6.26 -10.62
CA ARG A 142 -11.95 6.26 -12.08
C ARG A 142 -13.28 6.43 -12.81
N ALA A 143 -14.34 5.83 -12.31
CA ALA A 143 -15.68 5.97 -12.88
C ALA A 143 -16.22 7.41 -12.76
N ILE A 144 -15.82 8.15 -11.73
CA ILE A 144 -16.29 9.51 -11.44
C ILE A 144 -15.39 10.59 -12.06
N PHE A 145 -14.07 10.45 -11.91
CA PHE A 145 -13.07 11.47 -12.25
C PHE A 145 -12.26 11.16 -13.51
N GLY A 146 -12.58 10.06 -14.21
CA GLY A 146 -11.85 9.63 -15.41
C GLY A 146 -10.62 8.78 -15.11
N SER A 147 -9.89 8.39 -16.18
CA SER A 147 -8.84 7.38 -16.10
C SER A 147 -7.43 7.95 -15.91
N GLU A 148 -7.26 9.27 -15.84
CA GLU A 148 -5.94 9.89 -15.65
C GLU A 148 -5.37 9.61 -14.26
N PRO A 149 -4.22 8.89 -14.15
CA PRO A 149 -3.64 8.52 -12.85
C PRO A 149 -3.42 9.71 -11.91
N ARG A 150 -2.96 10.85 -12.44
CA ARG A 150 -2.71 12.05 -11.65
C ARG A 150 -3.98 12.60 -11.00
N ASN A 151 -5.09 12.61 -11.73
CA ASN A 151 -6.35 13.21 -11.28
C ASN A 151 -7.08 12.34 -10.26
N ILE A 152 -6.81 11.02 -10.21
CA ILE A 152 -7.44 10.09 -9.28
C ILE A 152 -6.65 9.87 -7.99
N LEU A 153 -5.40 10.30 -7.89
CA LEU A 153 -4.59 10.12 -6.68
C LEU A 153 -5.25 10.78 -5.44
N LEU A 154 -5.56 12.07 -5.53
CA LEU A 154 -6.17 12.81 -4.42
C LEU A 154 -7.60 12.35 -4.11
N PRO A 155 -8.51 12.22 -5.09
CA PRO A 155 -9.83 11.65 -4.85
C PRO A 155 -9.79 10.25 -4.26
N SER A 156 -8.85 9.41 -4.66
CA SER A 156 -8.69 8.07 -4.08
C SER A 156 -8.24 8.10 -2.62
N ALA A 157 -7.36 9.02 -2.25
CA ALA A 157 -6.95 9.19 -0.86
C ALA A 157 -8.14 9.64 0.01
N ILE A 158 -8.89 10.63 -0.43
CA ILE A 158 -10.08 11.15 0.28
C ILE A 158 -11.18 10.06 0.33
N GLY A 159 -11.48 9.45 -0.80
CA GLY A 159 -12.49 8.39 -0.90
C GLY A 159 -12.14 7.17 -0.02
N GLY A 160 -10.85 6.82 0.06
CA GLY A 160 -10.37 5.77 0.95
C GLY A 160 -10.56 6.12 2.42
N ALA A 161 -10.27 7.36 2.81
CA ALA A 161 -10.49 7.84 4.17
C ALA A 161 -11.98 7.81 4.54
N ILE A 162 -12.85 8.29 3.64
CA ILE A 162 -14.31 8.27 3.85
C ILE A 162 -14.82 6.83 3.98
N LEU A 163 -14.45 5.95 3.06
CA LEU A 163 -14.91 4.56 3.06
C LEU A 163 -14.46 3.82 4.33
N LEU A 164 -13.19 4.03 4.73
CA LEU A 164 -12.65 3.40 5.94
C LEU A 164 -13.36 3.91 7.21
N THR A 165 -13.60 5.22 7.29
CA THR A 165 -14.33 5.81 8.43
C THR A 165 -15.76 5.31 8.49
N LEU A 166 -16.46 5.23 7.36
CA LEU A 166 -17.82 4.68 7.32
C LEU A 166 -17.85 3.20 7.72
N ALA A 167 -16.88 2.40 7.28
CA ALA A 167 -16.76 1.01 7.68
C ALA A 167 -16.52 0.88 9.19
N ASP A 168 -15.62 1.69 9.76
CA ASP A 168 -15.35 1.70 11.20
C ASP A 168 -16.60 2.09 12.02
N ILE A 169 -17.32 3.13 11.60
CA ILE A 169 -18.59 3.52 12.23
C ILE A 169 -19.60 2.36 12.17
N ALA A 170 -19.72 1.70 11.01
CA ALA A 170 -20.67 0.60 10.84
C ALA A 170 -20.37 -0.58 11.77
N THR A 171 -19.09 -0.87 12.07
CA THR A 171 -18.71 -1.93 13.01
C THR A 171 -18.97 -1.58 14.46
N ARG A 172 -19.12 -0.30 14.79
CA ARG A 172 -19.40 0.21 16.15
C ARG A 172 -20.88 0.36 16.45
N LEU A 173 -21.76 0.26 15.46
CA LEU A 173 -23.21 0.31 15.68
C LEU A 173 -23.63 -0.97 16.39
N PRO A 174 -24.34 -0.86 17.54
CA PRO A 174 -24.85 -2.03 18.23
C PRO A 174 -25.97 -2.67 17.36
N VAL A 175 -25.74 -3.91 16.97
CA VAL A 175 -26.74 -4.77 16.33
C VAL A 175 -27.48 -5.55 17.40
#